data_e387c32debad901709d2782e5d6e9c3e
#
_entry.id   e387c32debad901709d2782e5d6e9c3e
#
_cell.length_a   1.000
_cell.length_b   1.000
_cell.length_c   1.000
_cell.angle_alpha   90.00
_cell.angle_beta   90.00
_cell.angle_gamma   90.00
#
_symmetry.space_group_name_H-M   'P 1'
#
loop_
_entity.id
_entity.type
_entity.pdbx_description
1 polymer ?
#
loop_
_entity_poly.entity_id
_entity_poly.type
_entity_poly.pdbx_seq_one_letter_code
_entity_poly.pdbx_strand_id
1 'polypeptide(L)'
;MGPFQKKKSCWWLADAKKLAEEYPYTFHKPSPQAVALLKPADEVKLIFQFRSDDPEAPSAERMWVEITKVRGRRFKGVLDNVPVYIADLHCGDPVEFEEKHVIQVSIDDPVPSKTDRYLQRCLVTHRVLHEGAPVGYLYREEPDADDDSGWRI
;
A
#
# COMPACT_ATOMS: atom_id res chain seq x y z
N MET A 1 3.61 -36.72 24.94
CA MET A 1 3.19 -35.76 23.88
C MET A 1 3.61 -34.39 24.35
N GLY A 2 4.68 -33.84 23.78
CA GLY A 2 5.14 -32.49 24.08
C GLY A 2 4.16 -31.47 23.50
N PRO A 3 4.06 -30.25 24.09
CA PRO A 3 3.20 -29.21 23.56
C PRO A 3 3.68 -28.84 22.14
N PHE A 4 2.74 -28.82 21.18
CA PHE A 4 2.98 -28.27 19.86
C PHE A 4 3.44 -26.81 20.03
N GLN A 5 4.74 -26.56 19.98
CA GLN A 5 5.26 -25.22 19.81
C GLN A 5 4.80 -24.75 18.45
N LYS A 6 3.83 -23.82 18.41
CA LYS A 6 3.50 -23.08 17.21
C LYS A 6 4.80 -22.45 16.70
N LYS A 7 5.30 -22.93 15.57
CA LYS A 7 6.46 -22.35 14.89
C LYS A 7 6.14 -20.87 14.69
N LYS A 8 6.92 -19.98 15.28
CA LYS A 8 6.70 -18.54 15.17
C LYS A 8 6.90 -18.20 13.70
N SER A 9 5.84 -17.69 13.03
CA SER A 9 5.94 -17.27 11.63
C SER A 9 7.08 -16.25 11.48
N CYS A 10 7.79 -16.30 10.38
CA CYS A 10 8.87 -15.35 10.10
C CYS A 10 8.35 -14.00 9.55
N TRP A 11 7.04 -13.86 9.37
CA TRP A 11 6.41 -12.70 8.81
C TRP A 11 5.36 -12.08 9.77
N TRP A 12 5.03 -10.80 9.53
CA TRP A 12 3.98 -10.04 10.21
C TRP A 12 3.41 -8.96 9.28
N LEU A 13 2.21 -8.45 9.57
CA LEU A 13 1.59 -7.39 8.80
C LEU A 13 2.08 -6.01 9.24
N ALA A 14 2.40 -5.14 8.28
CA ALA A 14 2.74 -3.75 8.55
C ALA A 14 1.51 -2.95 8.99
N ASP A 15 1.70 -2.00 9.89
CA ASP A 15 0.70 -1.01 10.25
C ASP A 15 0.66 0.11 9.20
N ALA A 16 -0.22 -0.04 8.21
CA ALA A 16 -0.37 0.91 7.11
C ALA A 16 -0.92 2.28 7.59
N LYS A 17 -1.61 2.32 8.74
CA LYS A 17 -2.06 3.59 9.30
C LYS A 17 -0.85 4.43 9.74
N LYS A 18 0.11 3.81 10.44
CA LYS A 18 1.35 4.48 10.85
C LYS A 18 2.17 4.92 9.66
N LEU A 19 2.29 4.08 8.61
CA LEU A 19 2.99 4.43 7.38
C LEU A 19 2.34 5.65 6.68
N ALA A 20 1.01 5.72 6.64
CA ALA A 20 0.32 6.86 6.05
C ALA A 20 0.46 8.15 6.88
N GLU A 21 0.63 8.05 8.20
CA GLU A 21 0.91 9.19 9.08
C GLU A 21 2.36 9.68 8.91
N GLU A 22 3.32 8.74 8.74
CA GLU A 22 4.73 9.04 8.55
C GLU A 22 5.05 9.58 7.14
N TYR A 23 4.34 9.05 6.11
CA TYR A 23 4.55 9.41 4.70
C TYR A 23 3.27 9.96 4.04
N PRO A 24 2.72 11.10 4.49
CA PRO A 24 1.38 11.55 4.11
C PRO A 24 1.22 11.94 2.63
N TYR A 25 2.33 12.15 1.90
CA TYR A 25 2.32 12.53 0.48
C TYR A 25 2.66 11.39 -0.48
N THR A 26 3.24 10.31 0.01
CA THR A 26 3.75 9.22 -0.83
C THR A 26 3.16 7.86 -0.49
N PHE A 27 2.53 7.72 0.67
CA PHE A 27 1.87 6.49 1.08
C PHE A 27 0.38 6.73 1.33
N HIS A 28 -0.46 6.11 0.51
CA HIS A 28 -1.91 6.30 0.55
C HIS A 28 -2.60 5.01 0.95
N LYS A 29 -3.71 5.18 1.68
CA LYS A 29 -4.61 4.12 2.11
C LYS A 29 -6.00 4.37 1.54
N PRO A 30 -6.83 3.31 1.39
CA PRO A 30 -8.26 3.48 1.18
C PRO A 30 -8.89 4.32 2.29
N SER A 31 -9.99 5.01 1.95
CA SER A 31 -10.75 5.74 2.93
C SER A 31 -11.35 4.80 4.00
N PRO A 32 -11.60 5.26 5.22
CA PRO A 32 -12.36 4.49 6.21
C PRO A 32 -13.74 4.06 5.70
N GLN A 33 -14.35 4.85 4.81
CA GLN A 33 -15.62 4.57 4.17
C GLN A 33 -15.51 3.37 3.23
N ALA A 34 -14.48 3.30 2.38
CA ALA A 34 -14.22 2.14 1.53
C ALA A 34 -14.00 0.87 2.36
N VAL A 35 -13.17 0.95 3.40
CA VAL A 35 -12.91 -0.20 4.28
C VAL A 35 -14.18 -0.67 4.99
N ALA A 36 -15.09 0.23 5.36
CA ALA A 36 -16.37 -0.11 5.99
C ALA A 36 -17.35 -0.81 5.04
N LEU A 37 -17.18 -0.67 3.72
CA LEU A 37 -18.01 -1.33 2.70
C LEU A 37 -17.54 -2.75 2.35
N LEU A 38 -16.36 -3.15 2.82
CA LEU A 38 -15.78 -4.46 2.51
C LEU A 38 -16.64 -5.61 3.04
N LYS A 39 -16.80 -6.63 2.21
CA LYS A 39 -17.59 -7.84 2.47
C LYS A 39 -16.82 -9.10 2.01
N PRO A 40 -17.27 -10.30 2.37
CA PRO A 40 -16.72 -11.53 1.82
C PRO A 40 -16.70 -11.52 0.28
N ALA A 41 -15.64 -12.08 -0.29
CA ALA A 41 -15.26 -12.11 -1.70
C ALA A 41 -14.69 -10.78 -2.27
N ASP A 42 -14.64 -9.70 -1.47
CA ASP A 42 -13.80 -8.55 -1.84
C ASP A 42 -12.33 -8.84 -1.52
N GLU A 43 -11.42 -8.19 -2.23
CA GLU A 43 -9.99 -8.35 -2.02
C GLU A 43 -9.37 -7.09 -1.42
N VAL A 44 -8.36 -7.30 -0.60
CA VAL A 44 -7.54 -6.23 -0.04
C VAL A 44 -6.07 -6.52 -0.24
N LYS A 45 -5.25 -5.49 -0.40
CA LYS A 45 -3.81 -5.63 -0.44
C LYS A 45 -3.22 -5.26 0.91
N LEU A 46 -2.30 -6.11 1.40
CA LEU A 46 -1.59 -5.95 2.66
C LEU A 46 -0.08 -5.94 2.42
N ILE A 47 0.69 -5.42 3.38
CA ILE A 47 2.14 -5.48 3.39
C ILE A 47 2.57 -6.55 4.39
N PHE A 48 3.20 -7.59 3.89
CA PHE A 48 3.78 -8.68 4.68
C PHE A 48 5.26 -8.38 4.88
N GLN A 49 5.62 -7.94 6.07
CA GLN A 49 7.02 -7.77 6.48
C GLN A 49 7.58 -9.10 6.94
N PHE A 50 8.87 -9.34 6.70
CA PHE A 50 9.53 -10.57 7.09
C PHE A 50 11.02 -10.34 7.38
N ARG A 51 11.66 -11.34 7.98
CA ARG A 51 13.11 -11.35 8.17
C ARG A 51 13.72 -12.31 7.16
N SER A 52 14.77 -11.86 6.51
CA SER A 52 15.58 -12.67 5.59
C SER A 52 17.04 -12.56 5.99
N ASP A 53 17.78 -13.67 5.84
CA ASP A 53 19.24 -13.70 5.96
C ASP A 53 19.92 -13.28 4.65
N ASP A 54 19.15 -13.14 3.55
CA ASP A 54 19.63 -12.64 2.27
C ASP A 54 19.63 -11.10 2.28
N PRO A 55 20.79 -10.44 2.17
CA PRO A 55 20.90 -8.99 2.15
C PRO A 55 20.25 -8.33 0.93
N GLU A 56 20.05 -9.07 -0.15
CA GLU A 56 19.39 -8.59 -1.37
C GLU A 56 17.86 -8.77 -1.34
N ALA A 57 17.31 -9.50 -0.35
CA ALA A 57 15.88 -9.68 -0.23
C ALA A 57 15.20 -8.36 0.20
N PRO A 58 14.00 -8.06 -0.33
CA PRO A 58 13.22 -6.93 0.13
C PRO A 58 12.80 -7.11 1.59
N SER A 59 12.48 -6.03 2.27
CA SER A 59 11.99 -6.07 3.66
C SER A 59 10.52 -6.49 3.78
N ALA A 60 9.78 -6.48 2.67
CA ALA A 60 8.35 -6.80 2.65
C ALA A 60 7.86 -7.18 1.25
N GLU A 61 6.76 -7.94 1.19
CA GLU A 61 5.98 -8.20 -0.01
C GLU A 61 4.58 -7.58 0.14
N ARG A 62 4.02 -7.07 -0.97
CA ARG A 62 2.65 -6.57 -1.05
C ARG A 62 1.79 -7.58 -1.77
N MET A 63 0.81 -8.14 -1.07
CA MET A 63 0.02 -9.25 -1.60
C MET A 63 -1.47 -9.05 -1.35
N TRP A 64 -2.29 -9.63 -2.24
CA TRP A 64 -3.74 -9.62 -2.14
C TRP A 64 -4.23 -10.75 -1.23
N VAL A 65 -5.31 -10.45 -0.53
CA VAL A 65 -6.03 -11.37 0.36
C VAL A 65 -7.51 -11.26 0.03
N GLU A 66 -8.15 -12.36 -0.35
CA GLU A 66 -9.60 -12.46 -0.50
C GLU A 66 -10.25 -12.56 0.89
N ILE A 67 -11.21 -11.69 1.17
CA ILE A 67 -11.92 -11.66 2.45
C ILE A 67 -12.91 -12.82 2.50
N THR A 68 -12.85 -13.62 3.57
CA THR A 68 -13.80 -14.69 3.85
C THR A 68 -14.77 -14.33 4.98
N LYS A 69 -14.38 -13.42 5.88
CA LYS A 69 -15.21 -13.00 7.02
C LYS A 69 -14.86 -11.61 7.50
N VAL A 70 -15.90 -10.85 7.84
CA VAL A 70 -15.81 -9.52 8.43
C VAL A 70 -16.43 -9.51 9.83
N ARG A 71 -15.74 -8.92 10.80
CA ARG A 71 -16.20 -8.69 12.17
C ARG A 71 -15.79 -7.29 12.66
N GLY A 72 -16.62 -6.29 12.39
CA GLY A 72 -16.29 -4.89 12.67
C GLY A 72 -15.03 -4.47 11.90
N ARG A 73 -13.96 -4.13 12.62
CA ARG A 73 -12.67 -3.71 12.03
C ARG A 73 -11.65 -4.85 11.90
N ARG A 74 -12.08 -6.10 12.11
CA ARG A 74 -11.25 -7.30 11.98
C ARG A 74 -11.76 -8.16 10.83
N PHE A 75 -10.82 -8.71 10.09
CA PHE A 75 -11.06 -9.47 8.90
C PHE A 75 -10.34 -10.82 8.96
N LYS A 76 -10.93 -11.81 8.33
CA LYS A 76 -10.25 -13.06 7.96
C LYS A 76 -10.34 -13.21 6.46
N GLY A 77 -9.28 -13.71 5.87
CA GLY A 77 -9.21 -13.98 4.44
C GLY A 77 -8.27 -15.11 4.12
N VAL A 78 -8.07 -15.33 2.85
CA VAL A 78 -7.10 -16.27 2.29
C VAL A 78 -6.15 -15.52 1.36
N LEU A 79 -4.86 -15.84 1.43
CA LEU A 79 -3.86 -15.23 0.58
C LEU A 79 -4.10 -15.60 -0.87
N ASP A 80 -4.20 -14.60 -1.75
CA ASP A 80 -4.39 -14.78 -3.21
C ASP A 80 -3.15 -14.39 -4.01
N ASN A 81 -1.99 -14.70 -3.49
CA ASN A 81 -0.72 -14.55 -4.17
C ASN A 81 0.23 -15.69 -3.79
N VAL A 82 1.19 -15.96 -4.65
CA VAL A 82 2.32 -16.84 -4.33
C VAL A 82 3.46 -15.98 -3.79
N PRO A 83 3.83 -16.09 -2.49
CA PRO A 83 4.97 -15.36 -1.93
C PRO A 83 6.27 -15.75 -2.63
N VAL A 84 7.16 -14.78 -2.80
CA VAL A 84 8.47 -15.01 -3.42
C VAL A 84 9.55 -15.25 -2.36
N TYR A 85 9.50 -14.50 -1.26
CA TYR A 85 10.54 -14.49 -0.23
C TYR A 85 10.08 -15.06 1.12
N ILE A 86 8.79 -15.24 1.33
CA ILE A 86 8.24 -15.73 2.60
C ILE A 86 8.00 -17.24 2.51
N ALA A 87 8.93 -18.03 3.01
CA ALA A 87 8.93 -19.49 2.85
C ALA A 87 7.83 -20.23 3.65
N ASP A 88 7.31 -19.63 4.72
CA ASP A 88 6.29 -20.23 5.60
C ASP A 88 4.88 -19.66 5.38
N LEU A 89 4.65 -19.07 4.19
CA LEU A 89 3.36 -18.54 3.76
C LEU A 89 3.09 -18.96 2.31
N HIS A 90 1.88 -19.46 2.03
CA HIS A 90 1.51 -20.00 0.73
C HIS A 90 0.18 -19.40 0.24
N CYS A 91 -0.03 -19.41 -1.08
CA CYS A 91 -1.33 -19.08 -1.66
C CYS A 91 -2.41 -20.00 -1.07
N GLY A 92 -3.54 -19.41 -0.65
CA GLY A 92 -4.62 -20.11 0.04
C GLY A 92 -4.48 -20.18 1.57
N ASP A 93 -3.35 -19.77 2.13
CA ASP A 93 -3.18 -19.73 3.58
C ASP A 93 -4.10 -18.69 4.24
N PRO A 94 -4.64 -19.00 5.44
CA PRO A 94 -5.50 -18.07 6.16
C PRO A 94 -4.70 -16.88 6.69
N VAL A 95 -5.24 -15.68 6.50
CA VAL A 95 -4.69 -14.41 7.00
C VAL A 95 -5.72 -13.70 7.86
N GLU A 96 -5.36 -13.34 9.09
CA GLU A 96 -6.16 -12.48 9.95
C GLU A 96 -5.55 -11.08 9.97
N PHE A 97 -6.37 -10.06 9.78
CA PHE A 97 -5.90 -8.68 9.72
C PHE A 97 -6.96 -7.69 10.25
N GLU A 98 -6.53 -6.45 10.42
CA GLU A 98 -7.35 -5.34 10.86
C GLU A 98 -7.37 -4.23 9.81
N GLU A 99 -8.32 -3.32 9.88
CA GLU A 99 -8.44 -2.11 9.04
C GLU A 99 -7.11 -1.35 8.87
N LYS A 100 -6.32 -1.27 9.94
CA LYS A 100 -5.03 -0.57 9.94
C LYS A 100 -3.97 -1.18 9.00
N HIS A 101 -4.14 -2.44 8.59
CA HIS A 101 -3.19 -3.14 7.72
C HIS A 101 -3.51 -2.97 6.24
N VAL A 102 -4.72 -2.51 5.88
CA VAL A 102 -5.19 -2.42 4.49
C VAL A 102 -4.54 -1.24 3.78
N ILE A 103 -3.90 -1.52 2.62
CA ILE A 103 -3.24 -0.50 1.78
C ILE A 103 -3.97 -0.25 0.46
N GLN A 104 -4.80 -1.20 0.01
CA GLN A 104 -5.60 -1.08 -1.20
C GLN A 104 -6.83 -2.00 -1.08
N VAL A 105 -7.90 -1.67 -1.77
CA VAL A 105 -9.14 -2.45 -1.86
C VAL A 105 -9.48 -2.69 -3.32
N SER A 106 -10.21 -3.78 -3.63
CA SER A 106 -10.69 -4.11 -4.97
C SER A 106 -11.96 -3.37 -5.37
N ILE A 107 -12.63 -2.73 -4.42
CA ILE A 107 -13.85 -1.94 -4.65
C ILE A 107 -13.51 -0.46 -4.89
N ASP A 108 -14.44 0.27 -5.51
CA ASP A 108 -14.30 1.71 -5.68
C ASP A 108 -14.36 2.43 -4.33
N ASP A 109 -13.42 3.36 -4.14
CA ASP A 109 -13.42 4.21 -2.93
C ASP A 109 -14.41 5.37 -3.13
N PRO A 110 -15.46 5.49 -2.29
CA PRO A 110 -16.42 6.58 -2.40
C PRO A 110 -15.84 7.96 -2.07
N VAL A 111 -14.63 7.99 -1.49
CA VAL A 111 -13.93 9.24 -1.19
C VAL A 111 -12.82 9.45 -2.21
N PRO A 112 -12.84 10.56 -2.98
CA PRO A 112 -11.79 10.87 -3.94
C PRO A 112 -10.41 10.84 -3.29
N SER A 113 -9.47 10.18 -3.93
CA SER A 113 -8.10 10.10 -3.45
C SER A 113 -7.46 11.49 -3.42
N LYS A 114 -6.77 11.81 -2.33
CA LYS A 114 -5.95 13.03 -2.27
C LYS A 114 -4.83 13.02 -3.33
N THR A 115 -4.43 11.82 -3.77
CA THR A 115 -3.41 11.63 -4.81
C THR A 115 -3.84 12.14 -6.18
N ASP A 116 -5.12 12.09 -6.51
CA ASP A 116 -5.60 12.55 -7.82
C ASP A 116 -5.22 14.01 -8.07
N ARG A 117 -5.12 14.80 -6.99
CA ARG A 117 -4.64 16.19 -7.05
C ARG A 117 -3.13 16.32 -7.29
N TYR A 118 -2.33 15.28 -6.98
CA TYR A 118 -0.88 15.30 -7.04
C TYR A 118 -0.30 14.41 -8.16
N LEU A 119 -1.15 13.72 -8.92
CA LEU A 119 -0.75 12.93 -10.08
C LEU A 119 -0.62 13.76 -11.35
N GLN A 120 -1.01 15.03 -11.34
CA GLN A 120 -0.83 15.91 -12.46
C GLN A 120 0.66 16.16 -12.71
N ARG A 121 1.05 16.12 -13.98
CA ARG A 121 2.43 16.40 -14.41
C ARG A 121 2.77 17.88 -14.20
N CYS A 122 4.04 18.18 -14.03
CA CYS A 122 4.61 19.52 -14.15
C CYS A 122 5.80 19.51 -15.10
N LEU A 123 6.16 20.63 -15.65
CA LEU A 123 7.37 20.78 -16.44
C LEU A 123 8.50 21.25 -15.52
N VAL A 124 9.60 20.48 -15.51
CA VAL A 124 10.81 20.77 -14.73
C VAL A 124 11.98 20.90 -15.70
N THR A 125 12.82 21.93 -15.50
CA THR A 125 13.99 22.10 -16.36
C THR A 125 15.00 20.97 -16.13
N HIS A 126 15.70 20.57 -17.19
CA HIS A 126 16.75 19.53 -17.13
C HIS A 126 17.80 19.83 -16.05
N ARG A 127 18.15 21.10 -15.86
CA ARG A 127 19.13 21.52 -14.85
C ARG A 127 18.70 21.20 -13.41
N VAL A 128 17.41 21.39 -13.09
CA VAL A 128 16.87 21.06 -11.77
C VAL A 128 16.77 19.55 -11.59
N LEU A 129 16.20 18.86 -12.60
CA LEU A 129 15.86 17.43 -12.49
C LEU A 129 17.11 16.52 -12.54
N HIS A 130 18.08 16.82 -13.40
CA HIS A 130 19.21 15.92 -13.67
C HIS A 130 20.58 16.46 -13.19
N GLU A 131 20.74 17.77 -13.10
CA GLU A 131 22.00 18.38 -12.67
C GLU A 131 21.97 18.83 -11.19
N GLY A 132 20.81 18.68 -10.51
CA GLY A 132 20.66 19.06 -9.11
C GLY A 132 20.74 20.56 -8.85
N ALA A 133 20.52 21.39 -9.88
CA ALA A 133 20.53 22.84 -9.70
C ALA A 133 19.34 23.26 -8.79
N PRO A 134 19.51 24.28 -7.94
CA PRO A 134 18.42 24.79 -7.14
C PRO A 134 17.33 25.38 -8.04
N VAL A 135 16.08 25.29 -7.58
CA VAL A 135 14.94 25.94 -8.24
C VAL A 135 15.13 27.46 -8.15
N GLY A 136 15.34 28.09 -9.30
CA GLY A 136 15.55 29.54 -9.36
C GLY A 136 14.26 30.32 -9.59
N TYR A 137 13.27 29.70 -10.21
CA TYR A 137 11.98 30.28 -10.52
C TYR A 137 10.88 29.23 -10.52
N LEU A 138 9.73 29.56 -9.96
CA LEU A 138 8.55 28.72 -9.89
C LEU A 138 7.33 29.55 -10.30
N TYR A 139 6.57 29.10 -11.30
CA TYR A 139 5.36 29.80 -11.74
C TYR A 139 4.29 28.80 -12.21
N ARG A 140 3.08 29.28 -12.38
CA ARG A 140 1.96 28.54 -12.90
C ARG A 140 1.38 29.25 -14.13
N GLU A 141 1.05 28.49 -15.14
CA GLU A 141 0.38 28.95 -16.36
C GLU A 141 -0.83 28.06 -16.68
N GLU A 142 -1.55 28.36 -17.74
CA GLU A 142 -2.65 27.52 -18.22
C GLU A 142 -2.09 26.13 -18.58
N PRO A 143 -2.73 25.04 -18.10
CA PRO A 143 -2.34 23.69 -18.45
C PRO A 143 -2.39 23.42 -19.95
N ASP A 144 -1.40 22.72 -20.50
CA ASP A 144 -1.35 22.32 -21.90
C ASP A 144 -2.17 21.04 -22.17
N ALA A 145 -2.52 20.27 -21.13
CA ALA A 145 -3.28 19.02 -21.19
C ALA A 145 -4.02 18.76 -19.89
N ASP A 146 -4.98 17.84 -19.92
CA ASP A 146 -5.82 17.51 -18.74
C ASP A 146 -5.02 17.01 -17.52
N ASP A 147 -3.88 16.37 -17.76
CA ASP A 147 -2.99 15.86 -16.71
C ASP A 147 -1.83 16.83 -16.34
N ASP A 148 -1.77 18.00 -16.96
CA ASP A 148 -0.82 19.05 -16.63
C ASP A 148 -1.35 19.92 -15.49
N SER A 149 -0.54 20.12 -14.45
CA SER A 149 -0.86 20.99 -13.34
C SER A 149 -0.69 22.48 -13.65
N GLY A 150 -0.06 22.80 -14.76
CA GLY A 150 0.38 24.15 -15.12
C GLY A 150 1.64 24.63 -14.39
N TRP A 151 2.19 23.86 -13.44
CA TRP A 151 3.41 24.23 -12.76
C TRP A 151 4.64 24.06 -13.65
N ARG A 152 5.54 25.08 -13.58
CA ARG A 152 6.82 25.18 -14.30
C ARG A 152 7.93 25.46 -13.29
N ILE A 153 8.97 24.61 -13.32
CA ILE A 153 10.07 24.61 -12.34
C ILE A 153 11.42 24.65 -13.05
#